data_c5bd499dae077382c75739847345d3e6
#
_entry.id   c5bd499dae077382c75739847345d3e6
#
_cell.length_a   1.000
_cell.length_b   1.000
_cell.length_c   1.000
_cell.angle_alpha   90.00
_cell.angle_beta   90.00
_cell.angle_gamma   90.00
#
_symmetry.space_group_name_H-M   'P 1'
#
loop_
_entity.id
_entity.type
_entity.pdbx_description
1 polymer ?
#
loop_
_entity_poly.entity_id
_entity_poly.type
_entity_poly.pdbx_seq_one_letter_code
_entity_poly.pdbx_strand_id
1 'polypeptide(L)'
;MKVSFVNKLSEKKETLVIVSDKSSMPKIAGLGQKTLNSINLAIKNENFKFNKLQTLEIISSDKLGYSKIIIIGLGEDPSISLRESDLIGGKITQLNSKTNSNIDVLVSKNISNDESMLRIGYGSILATYKFDKYKSKKSKTNFSKTIKLVSNKNSRSLSKKFNHKKSVAQGVFLARDLVNEPSNILNPEVYEKISLQIL
;
A
#
# COMPACT_ATOMS: atom_id res chain seq x y z
N MET A 1 4.30 7.23 7.51
CA MET A 1 4.61 6.13 6.55
C MET A 1 5.38 6.68 5.35
N LYS A 2 6.40 5.98 4.85
CA LYS A 2 7.19 6.35 3.66
C LYS A 2 6.88 5.37 2.51
N VAL A 3 6.58 5.89 1.32
CA VAL A 3 6.46 5.10 0.09
C VAL A 3 7.69 5.35 -0.77
N SER A 4 8.28 4.30 -1.31
CA SER A 4 9.45 4.36 -2.19
C SER A 4 9.34 3.33 -3.31
N PHE A 5 10.02 3.61 -4.43
CA PHE A 5 10.11 2.72 -5.58
C PHE A 5 11.53 2.16 -5.65
N VAL A 6 11.64 0.87 -5.81
CA VAL A 6 12.94 0.16 -5.79
C VAL A 6 13.00 -0.87 -6.91
N ASN A 7 14.21 -1.25 -7.32
CA ASN A 7 14.40 -2.22 -8.40
C ASN A 7 14.61 -3.66 -7.87
N LYS A 8 14.83 -3.80 -6.57
CA LYS A 8 15.10 -5.09 -5.93
C LYS A 8 14.37 -5.21 -4.60
N LEU A 9 14.09 -6.43 -4.18
CA LEU A 9 13.56 -6.74 -2.86
C LEU A 9 14.55 -6.32 -1.77
N SER A 10 14.01 -6.03 -0.58
CA SER A 10 14.83 -5.68 0.59
C SER A 10 15.69 -6.86 1.06
N GLU A 11 16.87 -6.57 1.60
CA GLU A 11 17.69 -7.58 2.27
C GLU A 11 17.00 -8.07 3.57
N LYS A 12 16.50 -7.13 4.36
CA LYS A 12 15.69 -7.44 5.54
C LYS A 12 14.26 -7.74 5.12
N LYS A 13 13.92 -9.02 5.13
CA LYS A 13 12.66 -9.57 4.63
C LYS A 13 11.61 -9.66 5.74
N GLU A 14 10.84 -8.58 5.96
CA GLU A 14 9.80 -8.55 7.00
C GLU A 14 8.44 -8.99 6.43
N THR A 15 7.82 -8.18 5.58
CA THR A 15 6.54 -8.49 4.95
C THR A 15 6.65 -8.38 3.44
N LEU A 16 6.15 -9.37 2.73
CA LEU A 16 6.00 -9.36 1.27
C LEU A 16 4.52 -9.30 0.92
N VAL A 17 4.15 -8.37 0.06
CA VAL A 17 2.83 -8.31 -0.54
C VAL A 17 2.95 -8.60 -2.02
N ILE A 18 2.16 -9.54 -2.53
CA ILE A 18 2.07 -9.93 -3.94
C ILE A 18 0.70 -9.54 -4.44
N VAL A 19 0.65 -8.64 -5.41
CA VAL A 19 -0.59 -8.22 -6.09
C VAL A 19 -0.63 -8.89 -7.45
N SER A 20 -1.54 -9.85 -7.64
CA SER A 20 -1.56 -10.70 -8.83
C SER A 20 -2.96 -11.21 -9.18
N ASP A 21 -3.15 -11.57 -10.44
CA ASP A 21 -4.21 -12.45 -10.91
C ASP A 21 -3.73 -13.92 -10.95
N LYS A 22 -4.64 -14.83 -11.28
CA LYS A 22 -4.35 -16.27 -11.32
C LYS A 22 -3.29 -16.65 -12.38
N SER A 23 -3.26 -15.92 -13.49
CA SER A 23 -2.40 -16.23 -14.66
C SER A 23 -1.01 -15.61 -14.56
N SER A 24 -0.89 -14.51 -13.83
CA SER A 24 0.31 -13.66 -13.81
C SER A 24 1.01 -13.59 -12.47
N MET A 25 0.93 -14.68 -11.68
CA MET A 25 1.77 -14.77 -10.48
C MET A 25 3.20 -14.35 -10.86
N PRO A 26 3.75 -13.29 -10.28
CA PRO A 26 5.02 -12.76 -10.70
C PRO A 26 6.10 -13.83 -10.52
N LYS A 27 6.87 -14.11 -11.59
CA LYS A 27 8.13 -14.82 -11.47
C LYS A 27 9.06 -13.94 -10.66
N ILE A 28 9.14 -14.21 -9.38
CA ILE A 28 9.79 -13.33 -8.42
C ILE A 28 11.26 -13.66 -8.42
N ALA A 29 12.03 -12.89 -9.17
CA ALA A 29 13.48 -12.94 -9.05
C ALA A 29 13.88 -12.64 -7.61
N GLY A 30 14.53 -13.56 -6.93
CA GLY A 30 14.98 -13.42 -5.54
C GLY A 30 14.14 -14.14 -4.48
N LEU A 31 13.02 -14.79 -4.85
CA LEU A 31 12.37 -15.77 -3.97
C LEU A 31 12.91 -17.16 -4.26
N GLY A 32 13.35 -17.85 -3.21
CA GLY A 32 13.80 -19.25 -3.32
C GLY A 32 12.66 -20.19 -3.72
N GLN A 33 13.00 -21.29 -4.40
CA GLN A 33 12.01 -22.28 -4.85
C GLN A 33 11.13 -22.81 -3.70
N LYS A 34 11.69 -22.96 -2.49
CA LYS A 34 10.94 -23.36 -1.30
C LYS A 34 9.81 -22.39 -0.95
N THR A 35 10.06 -21.08 -1.03
CA THR A 35 9.05 -20.04 -0.79
C THR A 35 7.93 -20.07 -1.82
N LEU A 36 8.29 -20.25 -3.09
CA LEU A 36 7.31 -20.37 -4.18
C LEU A 36 6.42 -21.59 -4.01
N ASN A 37 7.01 -22.74 -3.64
CA ASN A 37 6.26 -23.97 -3.40
C ASN A 37 5.27 -23.80 -2.23
N SER A 38 5.70 -23.15 -1.14
CA SER A 38 4.82 -22.88 0.01
C SER A 38 3.69 -21.92 -0.33
N ILE A 39 3.94 -20.90 -1.14
CA ILE A 39 2.90 -20.01 -1.65
C ILE A 39 1.88 -20.79 -2.48
N ASN A 40 2.32 -21.60 -3.42
CA ASN A 40 1.46 -22.40 -4.27
C ASN A 40 0.62 -23.42 -3.46
N LEU A 41 1.22 -24.03 -2.45
CA LEU A 41 0.53 -24.94 -1.55
C LEU A 41 -0.55 -24.20 -0.75
N ALA A 42 -0.26 -23.03 -0.20
CA ALA A 42 -1.23 -22.21 0.50
C ALA A 42 -2.40 -21.78 -0.39
N ILE A 43 -2.12 -21.34 -1.62
CA ILE A 43 -3.15 -21.00 -2.63
C ILE A 43 -4.09 -22.18 -2.87
N LYS A 44 -3.53 -23.39 -3.01
CA LYS A 44 -4.31 -24.62 -3.23
C LYS A 44 -5.14 -25.01 -2.00
N ASN A 45 -4.54 -25.02 -0.83
CA ASN A 45 -5.19 -25.45 0.41
C ASN A 45 -6.35 -24.51 0.81
N GLU A 46 -6.15 -23.21 0.67
CA GLU A 46 -7.16 -22.18 0.98
C GLU A 46 -8.14 -21.94 -0.17
N ASN A 47 -8.04 -22.72 -1.27
CA ASN A 47 -8.86 -22.55 -2.48
C ASN A 47 -8.94 -21.08 -2.93
N PHE A 48 -7.79 -20.39 -2.91
CA PHE A 48 -7.71 -18.98 -3.22
C PHE A 48 -7.97 -18.70 -4.70
N LYS A 49 -9.04 -17.99 -4.99
CA LYS A 49 -9.54 -17.78 -6.36
C LYS A 49 -9.02 -16.52 -7.04
N PHE A 50 -8.22 -15.72 -6.35
CA PHE A 50 -7.73 -14.42 -6.82
C PHE A 50 -8.83 -13.41 -7.14
N ASN A 51 -10.03 -13.55 -6.55
CA ASN A 51 -11.08 -12.56 -6.73
C ASN A 51 -10.59 -11.16 -6.35
N LYS A 52 -11.22 -10.14 -6.92
CA LYS A 52 -10.81 -8.73 -6.71
C LYS A 52 -10.75 -8.38 -5.22
N LEU A 53 -9.58 -7.89 -4.78
CA LEU A 53 -9.25 -7.56 -3.38
C LEU A 53 -9.38 -8.72 -2.38
N GLN A 54 -9.56 -9.96 -2.84
CA GLN A 54 -9.44 -11.14 -2.00
C GLN A 54 -8.01 -11.22 -1.47
N THR A 55 -7.85 -11.60 -0.21
CA THR A 55 -6.53 -11.66 0.43
C THR A 55 -6.26 -13.03 1.00
N LEU A 56 -5.02 -13.48 0.85
CA LEU A 56 -4.49 -14.67 1.49
C LEU A 56 -3.25 -14.27 2.29
N GLU A 57 -3.28 -14.54 3.60
CA GLU A 57 -2.15 -14.27 4.48
C GLU A 57 -1.44 -15.57 4.84
N ILE A 58 -0.14 -15.61 4.61
CA ILE A 58 0.74 -16.73 4.96
C ILE A 58 1.70 -16.23 6.02
N ILE A 59 1.54 -16.72 7.24
CA ILE A 59 2.49 -16.46 8.33
C ILE A 59 3.56 -17.53 8.24
N SER A 60 4.80 -17.12 8.12
CA SER A 60 5.92 -18.02 7.98
C SER A 60 6.78 -18.02 9.23
N SER A 61 7.12 -19.21 9.71
CA SER A 61 8.31 -19.39 10.53
C SER A 61 9.54 -19.27 9.61
N ASP A 62 10.60 -18.69 10.07
CA ASP A 62 11.90 -18.29 9.46
C ASP A 62 12.43 -18.97 8.17
N LYS A 63 11.80 -20.07 7.74
CA LYS A 63 12.26 -20.87 6.57
C LYS A 63 11.92 -20.30 5.21
N LEU A 64 10.98 -19.32 5.11
CA LEU A 64 10.53 -18.75 3.84
C LEU A 64 11.21 -17.43 3.48
N GLY A 65 12.07 -16.92 4.34
CA GLY A 65 12.79 -15.67 4.11
C GLY A 65 11.97 -14.39 4.36
N TYR A 66 10.64 -14.48 4.50
CA TYR A 66 9.75 -13.39 4.95
C TYR A 66 8.93 -13.90 6.14
N SER A 67 8.74 -13.06 7.16
CA SER A 67 7.93 -13.42 8.32
C SER A 67 6.43 -13.45 7.98
N LYS A 68 6.02 -12.68 6.98
CA LYS A 68 4.63 -12.61 6.50
C LYS A 68 4.59 -12.43 4.99
N ILE A 69 3.76 -13.20 4.31
CA ILE A 69 3.46 -13.04 2.89
C ILE A 69 1.96 -12.81 2.74
N ILE A 70 1.57 -11.80 1.98
CA ILE A 70 0.18 -11.48 1.70
C ILE A 70 -0.02 -11.50 0.19
N ILE A 71 -1.03 -12.23 -0.28
CA ILE A 71 -1.44 -12.21 -1.68
C ILE A 71 -2.72 -11.41 -1.78
N ILE A 72 -2.80 -10.49 -2.74
CA ILE A 72 -4.00 -9.72 -3.05
C ILE A 72 -4.41 -10.05 -4.48
N GLY A 73 -5.63 -10.56 -4.63
CA GLY A 73 -6.22 -10.91 -5.91
C GLY A 73 -6.65 -9.67 -6.71
N LEU A 74 -6.46 -9.75 -8.03
CA LEU A 74 -6.86 -8.71 -8.99
C LEU A 74 -8.19 -9.00 -9.68
N GLY A 75 -8.70 -10.23 -9.57
CA GLY A 75 -9.83 -10.72 -10.34
C GLY A 75 -9.39 -11.35 -11.66
N GLU A 76 -10.36 -11.64 -12.52
CA GLU A 76 -10.14 -12.31 -13.82
C GLU A 76 -9.68 -11.31 -14.89
N ASP A 77 -10.15 -10.05 -14.81
CA ASP A 77 -9.73 -9.00 -15.74
C ASP A 77 -8.37 -8.43 -15.29
N PRO A 78 -7.32 -8.58 -16.10
CA PRO A 78 -6.00 -8.03 -15.78
C PRO A 78 -5.95 -6.51 -15.89
N SER A 79 -6.95 -5.86 -16.48
CA SER A 79 -7.03 -4.41 -16.51
C SER A 79 -7.56 -3.89 -15.17
N ILE A 80 -6.83 -2.98 -14.54
CA ILE A 80 -7.29 -2.29 -13.34
C ILE A 80 -7.42 -0.80 -13.61
N SER A 81 -8.51 -0.22 -13.14
CA SER A 81 -8.71 1.23 -13.14
C SER A 81 -7.76 1.93 -12.15
N LEU A 82 -7.60 3.23 -12.30
CA LEU A 82 -6.81 4.03 -11.36
C LEU A 82 -7.39 3.97 -9.94
N ARG A 83 -8.73 3.95 -9.83
CA ARG A 83 -9.44 3.81 -8.55
C ARG A 83 -9.12 2.47 -7.87
N GLU A 84 -9.09 1.40 -8.62
CA GLU A 84 -8.74 0.07 -8.09
C GLU A 84 -7.29 0.01 -7.62
N SER A 85 -6.39 0.69 -8.33
CA SER A 85 -5.00 0.85 -7.89
C SER A 85 -4.92 1.56 -6.53
N ASP A 86 -5.73 2.61 -6.30
CA ASP A 86 -5.82 3.28 -4.99
C ASP A 86 -6.35 2.34 -3.90
N LEU A 87 -7.40 1.55 -4.21
CA LEU A 87 -7.98 0.59 -3.27
C LEU A 87 -6.98 -0.51 -2.89
N ILE A 88 -6.18 -1.00 -3.83
CA ILE A 88 -5.10 -1.96 -3.55
C ILE A 88 -4.09 -1.33 -2.57
N GLY A 89 -3.66 -0.10 -2.81
CA GLY A 89 -2.77 0.63 -1.91
C GLY A 89 -3.35 0.77 -0.51
N GLY A 90 -4.62 1.14 -0.41
CA GLY A 90 -5.36 1.22 0.85
C GLY A 90 -5.42 -0.12 1.57
N LYS A 91 -5.70 -1.21 0.84
CA LYS A 91 -5.75 -2.57 1.37
C LYS A 91 -4.40 -3.03 1.93
N ILE A 92 -3.29 -2.76 1.23
CA ILE A 92 -1.93 -3.04 1.69
C ILE A 92 -1.69 -2.37 3.05
N THR A 93 -2.03 -1.10 3.18
CA THR A 93 -1.85 -0.34 4.43
C THR A 93 -2.73 -0.88 5.55
N GLN A 94 -4.00 -1.19 5.26
CA GLN A 94 -4.95 -1.73 6.23
C GLN A 94 -4.51 -3.08 6.81
N LEU A 95 -4.09 -4.02 5.95
CA LEU A 95 -3.64 -5.37 6.36
C LEU A 95 -2.39 -5.32 7.23
N ASN A 96 -1.62 -4.25 7.13
CA ASN A 96 -0.38 -4.05 7.89
C ASN A 96 -0.50 -2.96 8.99
N SER A 97 -1.71 -2.51 9.29
CA SER A 97 -1.96 -1.43 10.27
C SER A 97 -1.60 -1.78 11.72
N LYS A 98 -1.49 -3.05 12.04
CA LYS A 98 -1.12 -3.54 13.38
C LYS A 98 0.38 -3.86 13.51
N THR A 99 1.13 -3.84 12.41
CA THR A 99 2.55 -4.18 12.37
C THR A 99 3.39 -2.95 12.06
N ASN A 100 4.53 -2.82 12.73
CA ASN A 100 5.49 -1.75 12.45
C ASN A 100 6.64 -2.28 11.57
N SER A 101 6.28 -3.01 10.51
CA SER A 101 7.21 -3.69 9.61
C SER A 101 7.38 -2.91 8.30
N ASN A 102 8.51 -3.14 7.63
CA ASN A 102 8.70 -2.71 6.26
C ASN A 102 8.02 -3.70 5.31
N ILE A 103 7.45 -3.19 4.24
CA ILE A 103 6.69 -3.97 3.28
C ILE A 103 7.34 -3.85 1.91
N ASP A 104 7.68 -4.99 1.32
CA ASP A 104 8.01 -5.08 -0.10
C ASP A 104 6.73 -5.46 -0.87
N VAL A 105 6.42 -4.72 -1.92
CA VAL A 105 5.24 -4.94 -2.76
C VAL A 105 5.67 -5.32 -4.15
N LEU A 106 5.28 -6.50 -4.58
CA LEU A 106 5.42 -6.99 -5.94
C LEU A 106 4.08 -6.90 -6.65
N VAL A 107 4.08 -6.33 -7.83
CA VAL A 107 2.89 -6.15 -8.65
C VAL A 107 3.05 -6.94 -9.94
N SER A 108 2.00 -7.64 -10.37
CA SER A 108 2.03 -8.41 -11.61
C SER A 108 2.37 -7.53 -12.82
N LYS A 109 2.97 -8.14 -13.85
CA LYS A 109 3.39 -7.39 -15.05
C LYS A 109 2.24 -6.67 -15.75
N ASN A 110 1.06 -7.23 -15.71
CA ASN A 110 -0.13 -6.69 -16.38
C ASN A 110 -0.54 -5.32 -15.86
N ILE A 111 -0.27 -5.04 -14.58
CA ILE A 111 -0.63 -3.78 -13.93
C ILE A 111 0.59 -2.99 -13.43
N SER A 112 1.79 -3.39 -13.80
CA SER A 112 3.04 -2.71 -13.40
C SER A 112 3.37 -1.48 -14.27
N ASN A 113 2.35 -0.81 -14.86
CA ASN A 113 2.56 0.47 -15.50
C ASN A 113 2.82 1.58 -14.46
N ASP A 114 3.44 2.68 -14.93
CA ASP A 114 3.86 3.78 -14.04
C ASP A 114 2.70 4.34 -13.23
N GLU A 115 1.55 4.61 -13.89
CA GLU A 115 0.42 5.26 -13.23
C GLU A 115 -0.22 4.36 -12.17
N SER A 116 -0.43 3.07 -12.45
CA SER A 116 -0.93 2.11 -11.46
C SER A 116 0.00 2.00 -10.25
N MET A 117 1.32 1.95 -10.46
CA MET A 117 2.31 1.92 -9.39
C MET A 117 2.26 3.19 -8.52
N LEU A 118 2.14 4.37 -9.16
CA LEU A 118 2.00 5.65 -8.46
C LEU A 118 0.69 5.71 -7.66
N ARG A 119 -0.41 5.19 -8.23
CA ARG A 119 -1.73 5.15 -7.58
C ARG A 119 -1.77 4.16 -6.41
N ILE A 120 -1.14 2.99 -6.51
CA ILE A 120 -0.98 2.08 -5.36
C ILE A 120 -0.24 2.79 -4.21
N GLY A 121 0.86 3.48 -4.51
CA GLY A 121 1.57 4.28 -3.51
C GLY A 121 0.72 5.41 -2.91
N TYR A 122 -0.05 6.10 -3.72
CA TYR A 122 -0.96 7.19 -3.31
C TYR A 122 -2.07 6.66 -2.39
N GLY A 123 -2.78 5.59 -2.79
CA GLY A 123 -3.81 4.95 -1.98
C GLY A 123 -3.27 4.45 -0.65
N SER A 124 -2.01 3.96 -0.64
CA SER A 124 -1.34 3.57 0.59
C SER A 124 -1.15 4.74 1.56
N ILE A 125 -0.80 5.94 1.05
CA ILE A 125 -0.71 7.15 1.89
C ILE A 125 -2.09 7.55 2.38
N LEU A 126 -3.10 7.63 1.50
CA LEU A 126 -4.45 8.07 1.88
C LEU A 126 -5.06 7.23 3.01
N ALA A 127 -4.76 5.93 3.03
CA ALA A 127 -5.24 5.01 4.06
C ALA A 127 -4.59 5.22 5.44
N THR A 128 -3.55 6.05 5.54
CA THR A 128 -2.96 6.39 6.85
C THR A 128 -3.66 7.54 7.56
N TYR A 129 -4.59 8.21 6.89
CA TYR A 129 -5.31 9.32 7.48
C TYR A 129 -6.07 8.92 8.75
N LYS A 130 -5.96 9.74 9.78
CA LYS A 130 -6.68 9.61 11.04
C LYS A 130 -6.98 10.99 11.59
N PHE A 131 -8.19 11.16 12.07
CA PHE A 131 -8.59 12.33 12.81
C PHE A 131 -8.84 11.94 14.28
N ASP A 132 -7.80 11.98 15.07
CA ASP A 132 -7.81 11.59 16.50
C ASP A 132 -7.64 12.80 17.44
N LYS A 133 -7.85 14.04 16.93
CA LYS A 133 -7.58 15.30 17.64
C LYS A 133 -8.39 15.41 18.94
N TYR A 134 -9.65 14.99 18.91
CA TYR A 134 -10.58 15.12 20.03
C TYR A 134 -10.85 13.81 20.77
N LYS A 135 -10.17 12.73 20.40
CA LYS A 135 -10.38 11.45 21.09
C LYS A 135 -9.54 11.38 22.37
N SER A 136 -10.17 11.00 23.49
CA SER A 136 -9.50 10.73 24.77
C SER A 136 -8.52 9.56 24.67
N LYS A 137 -8.83 8.54 23.87
CA LYS A 137 -7.95 7.42 23.56
C LYS A 137 -7.55 7.46 22.09
N LYS A 138 -6.31 7.82 21.80
CA LYS A 138 -5.78 7.78 20.44
C LYS A 138 -5.66 6.35 19.94
N SER A 139 -5.98 6.14 18.67
CA SER A 139 -5.86 4.83 18.02
C SER A 139 -4.41 4.33 18.07
N LYS A 140 -4.20 3.11 18.60
CA LYS A 140 -2.89 2.44 18.63
C LYS A 140 -2.48 1.82 17.30
N THR A 141 -3.10 2.18 16.17
CA THR A 141 -2.69 1.64 14.87
C THR A 141 -1.31 2.16 14.49
N ASN A 142 -0.36 1.26 14.39
CA ASN A 142 0.97 1.54 13.90
C ASN A 142 1.00 1.22 12.40
N PHE A 143 1.06 2.27 11.57
CA PHE A 143 1.27 2.03 10.14
C PHE A 143 2.71 1.61 9.87
N SER A 144 2.89 0.72 8.91
CA SER A 144 4.21 0.30 8.43
C SER A 144 5.13 1.48 8.19
N LYS A 145 6.40 1.34 8.57
CA LYS A 145 7.40 2.40 8.41
C LYS A 145 7.61 2.76 6.95
N THR A 146 7.77 1.73 6.12
CA THR A 146 8.09 1.91 4.70
C THR A 146 7.36 0.89 3.85
N ILE A 147 6.76 1.35 2.75
CA ILE A 147 6.26 0.53 1.65
C ILE A 147 7.19 0.71 0.47
N LYS A 148 7.79 -0.37 -0.01
CA LYS A 148 8.69 -0.41 -1.16
C LYS A 148 7.99 -1.11 -2.32
N LEU A 149 7.60 -0.33 -3.32
CA LEU A 149 7.03 -0.85 -4.56
C LEU A 149 8.17 -1.28 -5.48
N VAL A 150 8.26 -2.58 -5.73
CA VAL A 150 9.32 -3.15 -6.58
C VAL A 150 8.91 -3.02 -8.03
N SER A 151 9.73 -2.33 -8.81
CA SER A 151 9.50 -2.08 -10.24
C SER A 151 10.76 -2.37 -11.04
N ASN A 152 10.61 -3.03 -12.19
CA ASN A 152 11.70 -3.24 -13.15
C ASN A 152 12.03 -1.96 -13.95
N LYS A 153 11.25 -0.89 -13.76
CA LYS A 153 11.46 0.40 -14.43
C LYS A 153 12.34 1.32 -13.60
N ASN A 154 12.67 2.47 -14.16
CA ASN A 154 13.50 3.48 -13.49
C ASN A 154 12.84 4.00 -12.21
N SER A 155 13.23 3.46 -11.07
CA SER A 155 12.73 3.81 -9.75
C SER A 155 12.93 5.28 -9.39
N ARG A 156 13.98 5.93 -9.91
CA ARG A 156 14.26 7.35 -9.72
C ARG A 156 13.19 8.21 -10.42
N SER A 157 12.81 7.86 -11.65
CA SER A 157 11.75 8.55 -12.40
C SER A 157 10.40 8.42 -11.69
N LEU A 158 10.03 7.20 -11.25
CA LEU A 158 8.81 6.96 -10.47
C LEU A 158 8.80 7.77 -9.17
N SER A 159 9.91 7.81 -8.44
CA SER A 159 10.02 8.59 -7.21
C SER A 159 9.83 10.08 -7.46
N LYS A 160 10.37 10.62 -8.55
CA LYS A 160 10.17 12.04 -8.94
C LYS A 160 8.71 12.34 -9.26
N LYS A 161 8.05 11.50 -10.08
CA LYS A 161 6.63 11.63 -10.41
C LYS A 161 5.73 11.49 -9.16
N PHE A 162 6.13 10.66 -8.21
CA PHE A 162 5.36 10.42 -6.99
C PHE A 162 5.32 11.62 -6.05
N ASN A 163 6.27 12.54 -6.10
CA ASN A 163 6.25 13.74 -5.27
C ASN A 163 4.96 14.56 -5.47
N HIS A 164 4.49 14.68 -6.71
CA HIS A 164 3.21 15.33 -7.01
C HIS A 164 2.03 14.62 -6.32
N LYS A 165 1.94 13.27 -6.42
CA LYS A 165 0.88 12.49 -5.75
C LYS A 165 0.94 12.65 -4.22
N LYS A 166 2.14 12.75 -3.66
CA LYS A 166 2.35 12.99 -2.23
C LYS A 166 1.82 14.35 -1.80
N SER A 167 2.09 15.41 -2.57
CA SER A 167 1.54 16.75 -2.32
C SER A 167 0.01 16.76 -2.40
N VAL A 168 -0.58 16.09 -3.40
CA VAL A 168 -2.04 15.92 -3.49
C VAL A 168 -2.59 15.20 -2.26
N ALA A 169 -1.93 14.14 -1.77
CA ALA A 169 -2.38 13.44 -0.56
C ALA A 169 -2.34 14.34 0.68
N GLN A 170 -1.36 15.23 0.80
CA GLN A 170 -1.28 16.21 1.87
C GLN A 170 -2.45 17.21 1.81
N GLY A 171 -2.78 17.70 0.61
CA GLY A 171 -3.96 18.55 0.41
C GLY A 171 -5.28 17.84 0.78
N VAL A 172 -5.41 16.56 0.41
CA VAL A 172 -6.58 15.75 0.83
C VAL A 172 -6.65 15.60 2.33
N PHE A 173 -5.52 15.42 3.03
CA PHE A 173 -5.51 15.33 4.50
C PHE A 173 -5.94 16.63 5.14
N LEU A 174 -5.42 17.76 4.65
CA LEU A 174 -5.83 19.07 5.13
C LEU A 174 -7.33 19.30 4.93
N ALA A 175 -7.87 19.00 3.73
CA ALA A 175 -9.29 19.14 3.48
C ALA A 175 -10.13 18.26 4.42
N ARG A 176 -9.69 17.03 4.68
CA ARG A 176 -10.35 16.13 5.65
C ARG A 176 -10.26 16.64 7.08
N ASP A 177 -9.13 17.22 7.48
CA ASP A 177 -8.98 17.83 8.80
C ASP A 177 -9.96 18.98 8.96
N LEU A 178 -10.05 19.88 7.98
CA LEU A 178 -10.98 21.02 8.00
C LEU A 178 -12.45 20.56 8.08
N VAL A 179 -12.86 19.55 7.29
CA VAL A 179 -14.23 19.02 7.30
C VAL A 179 -14.56 18.33 8.64
N ASN A 180 -13.58 17.75 9.32
CA ASN A 180 -13.77 17.07 10.61
C ASN A 180 -13.69 18.02 11.82
N GLU A 181 -13.29 19.29 11.64
CA GLU A 181 -13.29 20.26 12.71
C GLU A 181 -14.72 20.66 13.08
N PRO A 182 -15.05 20.75 14.37
CA PRO A 182 -16.36 21.23 14.80
C PRO A 182 -16.51 22.75 14.56
N SER A 183 -17.74 23.22 14.37
CA SER A 183 -18.06 24.61 14.01
C SER A 183 -17.59 25.66 15.02
N ASN A 184 -17.48 25.30 16.30
CA ASN A 184 -16.93 26.19 17.33
C ASN A 184 -15.41 26.37 17.24
N ILE A 185 -14.72 25.53 16.47
CA ILE A 185 -13.27 25.63 16.21
C ILE A 185 -13.02 26.19 14.80
N LEU A 186 -13.71 25.66 13.79
CA LEU A 186 -13.57 26.11 12.40
C LEU A 186 -14.72 27.10 12.07
N ASN A 187 -14.47 28.36 12.34
CA ASN A 187 -15.30 29.49 11.90
C ASN A 187 -14.65 30.18 10.68
N PRO A 188 -15.32 31.14 10.01
CA PRO A 188 -14.77 31.84 8.84
C PRO A 188 -13.41 32.50 9.06
N GLU A 189 -13.20 33.11 10.22
CA GLU A 189 -11.93 33.79 10.55
C GLU A 189 -10.78 32.79 10.68
N VAL A 190 -11.02 31.64 11.31
CA VAL A 190 -10.02 30.56 11.45
C VAL A 190 -9.75 29.91 10.09
N TYR A 191 -10.78 29.71 9.27
CA TYR A 191 -10.62 29.21 7.91
C TYR A 191 -9.76 30.12 7.05
N GLU A 192 -9.98 31.44 7.09
CA GLU A 192 -9.16 32.43 6.42
C GLU A 192 -7.68 32.35 6.84
N LYS A 193 -7.42 32.33 8.15
CA LYS A 193 -6.05 32.22 8.68
C LYS A 193 -5.33 30.97 8.20
N ILE A 194 -6.01 29.81 8.21
CA ILE A 194 -5.45 28.56 7.70
C ILE A 194 -5.15 28.65 6.20
N SER A 195 -6.08 29.23 5.43
CA SER A 195 -5.92 29.38 3.99
C SER A 195 -4.72 30.28 3.61
N LEU A 196 -4.52 31.38 4.34
CA LEU A 196 -3.37 32.28 4.15
C LEU A 196 -2.02 31.67 4.53
N GLN A 197 -1.99 30.67 5.41
CA GLN A 197 -0.76 29.96 5.77
C GLN A 197 -0.31 28.93 4.74
N ILE A 198 -1.20 28.54 3.81
CA ILE A 198 -0.95 27.51 2.81
C ILE A 198 -0.51 28.13 1.49
N LEU A 199 -0.90 29.37 1.23
CA LEU A 199 -0.50 30.16 0.06
C LEU A 199 0.93 30.68 0.22
#